data_d0d94b6672af41496da7af2aee2b44ed
#
_entry.id   d0d94b6672af41496da7af2aee2b44ed
#
_cell.length_a   1.000
_cell.length_b   1.000
_cell.length_c   1.000
_cell.angle_alpha   90.00
_cell.angle_beta   90.00
_cell.angle_gamma   90.00
#
_symmetry.space_group_name_H-M   'P 1'
#
loop_
_entity.id
_entity.type
_entity.pdbx_description
1 polymer ?
#
loop_
_entity_poly.entity_id
_entity_poly.type
_entity_poly.pdbx_seq_one_letter_code
_entity_poly.pdbx_strand_id
1 'polypeptide(L)'
;MAKNKVDVLLKTAEVNLRRAEKRLIDGEYDTAVFHASLAVESCSNALILKLGGSEAKNHRAVSGLAAVVRRTKPEWLNKESYKQLVSRGRDIEREVVYTRYPHKVAGVWTTPMEYYTREKTQEIIGDAKFVVNQINGFLRRTGQTEKEQR
;
A
#
# COMPACT_ATOMS: atom_id res chain seq x y z
N MET A 1 14.95 -23.07 2.29
CA MET A 1 14.11 -22.58 3.40
C MET A 1 12.74 -22.15 2.88
N ALA A 2 11.68 -22.58 3.55
CA ALA A 2 10.34 -22.11 3.22
C ALA A 2 10.22 -20.60 3.53
N LYS A 3 9.76 -19.82 2.58
CA LYS A 3 9.49 -18.41 2.77
C LYS A 3 8.19 -18.26 3.55
N ASN A 4 8.16 -17.41 4.56
CA ASN A 4 6.92 -17.11 5.25
C ASN A 4 6.05 -16.14 4.43
N LYS A 5 4.77 -16.07 4.78
CA LYS A 5 3.79 -15.25 4.06
C LYS A 5 4.14 -13.76 4.08
N VAL A 6 4.68 -13.26 5.20
CA VAL A 6 5.10 -11.86 5.34
C VAL A 6 6.16 -11.51 4.29
N ASP A 7 7.19 -12.35 4.16
CA ASP A 7 8.28 -12.12 3.19
C ASP A 7 7.75 -12.13 1.76
N VAL A 8 6.85 -13.06 1.44
CA VAL A 8 6.23 -13.15 0.11
C VAL A 8 5.42 -11.88 -0.19
N LEU A 9 4.65 -11.39 0.76
CA LEU A 9 3.87 -10.17 0.59
C LEU A 9 4.74 -8.94 0.40
N LEU A 10 5.86 -8.84 1.15
CA LEU A 10 6.81 -7.73 0.97
C LEU A 10 7.47 -7.78 -0.40
N LYS A 11 7.84 -8.95 -0.87
CA LYS A 11 8.40 -9.12 -2.22
C LYS A 11 7.38 -8.74 -3.28
N THR A 12 6.13 -9.14 -3.11
CA THR A 12 5.02 -8.77 -4.00
C THR A 12 4.86 -7.25 -4.06
N ALA A 13 4.96 -6.57 -2.92
CA ALA A 13 4.89 -5.11 -2.88
C ALA A 13 6.03 -4.47 -3.69
N GLU A 14 7.25 -4.93 -3.53
CA GLU A 14 8.41 -4.44 -4.31
C GLU A 14 8.21 -4.63 -5.81
N VAL A 15 7.76 -5.82 -6.21
CA VAL A 15 7.50 -6.12 -7.63
C VAL A 15 6.45 -5.18 -8.20
N ASN A 16 5.37 -4.93 -7.45
CA ASN A 16 4.31 -4.04 -7.91
C ASN A 16 4.76 -2.58 -7.98
N LEU A 17 5.63 -2.11 -7.08
CA LEU A 17 6.21 -0.77 -7.20
C LEU A 17 7.04 -0.63 -8.49
N ARG A 18 7.86 -1.62 -8.81
CA ARG A 18 8.65 -1.60 -10.05
C ARG A 18 7.75 -1.60 -11.29
N ARG A 19 6.66 -2.37 -11.26
CA ARG A 19 5.68 -2.38 -12.34
C ARG A 19 4.97 -1.04 -12.48
N ALA A 20 4.63 -0.40 -11.37
CA ALA A 20 4.03 0.94 -11.38
C ALA A 20 4.96 1.95 -12.05
N GLU A 21 6.24 1.95 -11.70
CA GLU A 21 7.23 2.85 -12.30
C GLU A 21 7.40 2.61 -13.80
N LYS A 22 7.44 1.35 -14.21
CA LYS A 22 7.56 0.98 -15.62
C LYS A 22 6.33 1.45 -16.41
N ARG A 23 5.13 1.24 -15.88
CA ARG A 23 3.90 1.68 -16.54
C ARG A 23 3.81 3.20 -16.64
N LEU A 24 4.31 3.91 -15.64
CA LEU A 24 4.41 5.37 -15.69
C LEU A 24 5.29 5.81 -16.88
N ILE A 25 6.45 5.21 -17.04
CA ILE A 25 7.37 5.50 -18.16
C ILE A 25 6.69 5.23 -19.50
N ASP A 26 5.93 4.14 -19.60
CA ASP A 26 5.23 3.74 -20.81
C ASP A 26 3.97 4.58 -21.08
N GLY A 27 3.60 5.49 -20.19
CA GLY A 27 2.39 6.31 -20.32
C GLY A 27 1.09 5.59 -20.01
N GLU A 28 1.16 4.42 -19.39
CA GLU A 28 -0.01 3.62 -18.99
C GLU A 28 -0.39 3.97 -17.55
N TYR A 29 -0.94 5.17 -17.36
CA TYR A 29 -1.12 5.77 -16.04
C TYR A 29 -2.12 5.03 -15.16
N ASP A 30 -3.25 4.60 -15.70
CA ASP A 30 -4.26 3.82 -14.98
C ASP A 30 -3.67 2.50 -14.43
N THR A 31 -2.92 1.78 -15.27
CA THR A 31 -2.25 0.53 -14.88
C THR A 31 -1.15 0.80 -13.85
N ALA A 32 -0.42 1.91 -14.00
CA ALA A 32 0.59 2.31 -13.01
C ALA A 32 -0.03 2.54 -11.63
N VAL A 33 -1.15 3.26 -11.56
CA VAL A 33 -1.88 3.49 -10.30
C VAL A 33 -2.39 2.17 -9.72
N PHE A 34 -2.90 1.28 -10.55
CA PHE A 34 -3.37 -0.03 -10.10
C PHE A 34 -2.22 -0.82 -9.43
N HIS A 35 -1.05 -0.89 -10.04
CA HIS A 35 0.11 -1.56 -9.45
C HIS A 35 0.58 -0.88 -8.16
N ALA A 36 0.53 0.44 -8.09
CA ALA A 36 0.84 1.16 -6.85
C ALA A 36 -0.12 0.75 -5.72
N SER A 37 -1.41 0.61 -6.03
CA SER A 37 -2.40 0.16 -5.05
C SER A 37 -2.15 -1.28 -4.58
N LEU A 38 -1.75 -2.17 -5.48
CA LEU A 38 -1.40 -3.56 -5.12
C LEU A 38 -0.17 -3.60 -4.21
N ALA A 39 0.81 -2.71 -4.41
CA ALA A 39 1.97 -2.63 -3.54
C ALA A 39 1.56 -2.23 -2.11
N VAL A 40 0.70 -1.23 -1.97
CA VAL A 40 0.18 -0.78 -0.68
C VAL A 40 -0.63 -1.90 0.00
N GLU A 41 -1.48 -2.59 -0.75
CA GLU A 41 -2.26 -3.71 -0.23
C GLU A 41 -1.37 -4.83 0.31
N SER A 42 -0.38 -5.26 -0.47
CA SER A 42 0.50 -6.37 -0.10
C SER A 42 1.33 -6.05 1.14
N CYS A 43 1.95 -4.87 1.22
CA CYS A 43 2.77 -4.51 2.38
C CYS A 43 1.91 -4.29 3.63
N SER A 44 0.70 -3.73 3.48
CA SER A 44 -0.23 -3.56 4.60
C SER A 44 -0.66 -4.92 5.16
N ASN A 45 -0.97 -5.88 4.30
CA ASN A 45 -1.29 -7.24 4.73
C ASN A 45 -0.11 -7.93 5.41
N ALA A 46 1.13 -7.67 4.96
CA ALA A 46 2.32 -8.19 5.63
C ALA A 46 2.40 -7.71 7.09
N LEU A 47 2.18 -6.41 7.32
CA LEU A 47 2.20 -5.86 8.67
C LEU A 47 1.02 -6.37 9.51
N ILE A 48 -0.17 -6.49 8.92
CA ILE A 48 -1.35 -7.09 9.59
C ILE A 48 -1.01 -8.48 10.12
N LEU A 49 -0.44 -9.34 9.27
CA LEU A 49 -0.06 -10.71 9.66
C LEU A 49 0.99 -10.69 10.77
N LYS A 50 1.99 -9.81 10.67
CA LYS A 50 3.03 -9.70 11.70
C LYS A 50 2.48 -9.29 13.05
N LEU A 51 1.41 -8.48 13.06
CA LEU A 51 0.73 -8.06 14.28
C LEU A 51 -0.31 -9.06 14.78
N GLY A 52 -0.42 -10.23 14.15
CA GLY A 52 -1.33 -11.30 14.56
C GLY A 52 -2.75 -11.19 14.02
N GLY A 53 -2.98 -10.30 13.06
CA GLY A 53 -4.28 -10.16 12.40
C GLY A 53 -4.40 -11.07 11.17
N SER A 54 -5.55 -11.00 10.52
CA SER A 54 -5.84 -11.72 9.27
C SER A 54 -5.80 -10.77 8.08
N GLU A 55 -5.33 -11.24 6.93
CA GLU A 55 -5.29 -10.45 5.69
C GLU A 55 -6.65 -9.82 5.39
N ALA A 56 -6.62 -8.55 5.00
CA ALA A 56 -7.82 -7.85 4.56
C ALA A 56 -8.22 -8.31 3.16
N LYS A 57 -9.53 -8.39 2.92
CA LYS A 57 -10.12 -8.69 1.62
C LYS A 57 -10.67 -7.41 1.00
N ASN A 58 -10.99 -7.45 -0.30
CA ASN A 58 -11.67 -6.34 -1.01
C ASN A 58 -10.85 -5.04 -1.09
N HIS A 59 -9.52 -5.13 -1.19
CA HIS A 59 -8.61 -3.98 -1.38
C HIS A 59 -8.68 -2.93 -0.26
N ARG A 60 -9.01 -3.35 0.98
CA ARG A 60 -9.08 -2.47 2.16
C ARG A 60 -8.03 -2.79 3.21
N ALA A 61 -6.83 -3.12 2.75
CA ALA A 61 -5.75 -3.55 3.64
C ALA A 61 -5.29 -2.45 4.60
N VAL A 62 -5.27 -1.18 4.18
CA VAL A 62 -4.89 -0.07 5.06
C VAL A 62 -5.92 0.12 6.18
N SER A 63 -7.21 0.02 5.86
CA SER A 63 -8.27 0.06 6.87
C SER A 63 -8.18 -1.12 7.83
N GLY A 64 -7.88 -2.32 7.30
CA GLY A 64 -7.64 -3.51 8.10
C GLY A 64 -6.44 -3.35 9.03
N LEU A 65 -5.36 -2.76 8.52
CA LEU A 65 -4.17 -2.46 9.31
C LEU A 65 -4.51 -1.50 10.47
N ALA A 66 -5.27 -0.44 10.18
CA ALA A 66 -5.69 0.51 11.22
C ALA A 66 -6.49 -0.17 12.34
N ALA A 67 -7.36 -1.12 11.99
CA ALA A 67 -8.11 -1.88 12.99
C ALA A 67 -7.20 -2.75 13.87
N VAL A 68 -6.22 -3.43 13.27
CA VAL A 68 -5.26 -4.27 14.01
C VAL A 68 -4.37 -3.42 14.92
N VAL A 69 -3.87 -2.29 14.43
CA VAL A 69 -3.04 -1.37 15.22
C VAL A 69 -3.82 -0.82 16.42
N ARG A 70 -5.08 -0.47 16.23
CA ARG A 70 -5.94 0.02 17.32
C ARG A 70 -6.12 -1.04 18.41
N ARG A 71 -6.20 -2.31 18.04
CA ARG A 71 -6.37 -3.41 18.98
C ARG A 71 -5.06 -3.78 19.68
N THR A 72 -3.94 -3.83 18.95
CA THR A 72 -2.65 -4.30 19.47
C THR A 72 -1.80 -3.22 20.11
N LYS A 73 -1.97 -1.96 19.72
CA LYS A 73 -1.24 -0.79 20.26
C LYS A 73 0.27 -1.03 20.40
N PRO A 74 0.99 -1.34 19.28
CA PRO A 74 2.42 -1.64 19.39
C PRO A 74 3.23 -0.43 19.87
N GLU A 75 4.06 -0.64 20.88
CA GLU A 75 4.86 0.44 21.53
C GLU A 75 5.88 1.08 20.59
N TRP A 76 6.43 0.29 19.65
CA TRP A 76 7.44 0.74 18.70
C TRP A 76 6.88 1.63 17.59
N LEU A 77 5.56 1.80 17.53
CA LEU A 77 4.92 2.54 16.44
C LEU A 77 5.10 4.05 16.62
N ASN A 78 5.74 4.70 15.64
CA ASN A 78 5.83 6.16 15.59
C ASN A 78 4.47 6.71 15.16
N LYS A 79 3.79 7.43 16.04
CA LYS A 79 2.41 7.92 15.81
C LYS A 79 2.30 8.83 14.61
N GLU A 80 3.24 9.73 14.40
CA GLU A 80 3.19 10.68 13.28
C GLU A 80 3.41 9.97 11.95
N SER A 81 4.42 9.12 11.86
CA SER A 81 4.69 8.31 10.66
C SER A 81 3.51 7.42 10.32
N TYR A 82 2.90 6.82 11.34
CA TYR A 82 1.74 5.96 11.17
C TYR A 82 0.52 6.74 10.65
N LYS A 83 0.26 7.93 11.16
CA LYS A 83 -0.82 8.79 10.67
C LYS A 83 -0.65 9.10 9.18
N GLN A 84 0.57 9.46 8.78
CA GLN A 84 0.91 9.73 7.38
C GLN A 84 0.70 8.49 6.52
N LEU A 85 1.14 7.34 6.99
CA LEU A 85 0.96 6.07 6.29
C LEU A 85 -0.52 5.78 6.04
N VAL A 86 -1.35 5.88 7.07
CA VAL A 86 -2.79 5.59 6.97
C VAL A 86 -3.47 6.58 6.02
N SER A 87 -3.16 7.87 6.14
CA SER A 87 -3.74 8.90 5.28
C SER A 87 -3.43 8.66 3.81
N ARG A 88 -2.16 8.48 3.47
CA ARG A 88 -1.71 8.25 2.09
C ARG A 88 -2.18 6.89 1.56
N GLY A 89 -2.13 5.87 2.40
CA GLY A 89 -2.59 4.54 2.03
C GLY A 89 -4.07 4.49 1.70
N ARG A 90 -4.90 5.16 2.50
CA ARG A 90 -6.36 5.25 2.24
C ARG A 90 -6.66 6.02 0.96
N ASP A 91 -5.92 7.08 0.68
CA ASP A 91 -6.09 7.81 -0.58
C ASP A 91 -5.82 6.91 -1.79
N ILE A 92 -4.78 6.07 -1.71
CA ILE A 92 -4.47 5.11 -2.77
C ILE A 92 -5.56 4.04 -2.89
N GLU A 93 -6.06 3.52 -1.78
CA GLU A 93 -7.14 2.52 -1.80
C GLU A 93 -8.38 3.03 -2.53
N ARG A 94 -8.72 4.30 -2.38
CA ARG A 94 -9.88 4.90 -3.06
C ARG A 94 -9.70 4.94 -4.56
N GLU A 95 -8.47 4.95 -5.06
CA GLU A 95 -8.19 5.01 -6.49
C GLU A 95 -8.48 3.70 -7.23
N VAL A 96 -8.52 2.55 -6.53
CA VAL A 96 -8.64 1.22 -7.17
C VAL A 96 -9.83 1.15 -8.13
N VAL A 97 -10.99 1.64 -7.71
CA VAL A 97 -12.20 1.59 -8.54
C VAL A 97 -12.05 2.44 -9.81
N TYR A 98 -11.34 3.56 -9.72
CA TYR A 98 -11.13 4.47 -10.86
C TYR A 98 -10.11 3.93 -11.86
N THR A 99 -9.27 2.98 -11.46
CA THR A 99 -8.33 2.32 -12.38
C THR A 99 -9.02 1.26 -13.25
N ARG A 100 -10.21 0.82 -12.87
CA ARG A 100 -10.90 -0.30 -13.51
C ARG A 100 -12.15 0.10 -14.29
N TYR A 101 -12.86 1.13 -13.83
CA TYR A 101 -14.19 1.46 -14.34
C TYR A 101 -14.30 2.92 -14.74
N PRO A 102 -15.02 3.22 -15.82
CA PRO A 102 -15.36 4.60 -16.15
C PRO A 102 -16.17 5.22 -15.02
N HIS A 103 -15.99 6.51 -14.82
CA HIS A 103 -16.76 7.29 -13.84
C HIS A 103 -16.96 8.73 -14.33
N LYS A 104 -17.89 9.44 -13.71
CA LYS A 104 -18.16 10.83 -14.08
C LYS A 104 -17.19 11.77 -13.37
N VAL A 105 -16.56 12.65 -14.15
CA VAL A 105 -15.75 13.77 -13.64
C VAL A 105 -16.42 15.04 -14.13
N ALA A 106 -16.85 15.90 -13.22
CA ALA A 106 -17.60 17.11 -13.53
C ALA A 106 -18.77 16.85 -14.49
N GLY A 107 -19.50 15.76 -14.27
CA GLY A 107 -20.66 15.37 -15.08
C GLY A 107 -20.36 14.67 -16.40
N VAL A 108 -19.09 14.47 -16.74
CA VAL A 108 -18.64 13.83 -17.98
C VAL A 108 -18.12 12.42 -17.72
N TRP A 109 -18.63 11.43 -18.46
CA TRP A 109 -18.12 10.07 -18.40
C TRP A 109 -16.67 10.03 -18.87
N THR A 110 -15.79 9.49 -18.02
CA THR A 110 -14.35 9.50 -18.22
C THR A 110 -13.80 8.08 -18.05
N THR A 111 -12.95 7.65 -18.98
CA THR A 111 -12.28 6.33 -18.87
C THR A 111 -11.12 6.42 -17.85
N PRO A 112 -10.68 5.26 -17.30
CA PRO A 112 -9.49 5.25 -16.45
C PRO A 112 -8.27 5.89 -17.11
N MET A 113 -8.01 5.61 -18.37
CA MET A 113 -6.87 6.19 -19.09
C MET A 113 -6.94 7.71 -19.19
N GLU A 114 -8.15 8.26 -19.41
CA GLU A 114 -8.34 9.72 -19.52
C GLU A 114 -8.26 10.43 -18.16
N TYR A 115 -8.62 9.72 -17.08
CA TYR A 115 -8.69 10.31 -15.74
C TYR A 115 -7.30 10.59 -15.15
N TYR A 116 -6.34 9.70 -15.37
CA TYR A 116 -5.02 9.84 -14.78
C TYR A 116 -4.06 10.63 -15.65
N THR A 117 -3.47 11.68 -15.07
CA THR A 117 -2.39 12.43 -15.69
C THR A 117 -1.05 11.86 -15.21
N ARG A 118 0.04 12.22 -15.89
CA ARG A 118 1.39 11.87 -15.47
C ARG A 118 1.69 12.38 -14.05
N GLU A 119 1.36 13.64 -13.79
CA GLU A 119 1.63 14.31 -12.51
C GLU A 119 0.89 13.62 -11.36
N LYS A 120 -0.40 13.34 -11.55
CA LYS A 120 -1.22 12.64 -10.56
C LYS A 120 -0.68 11.23 -10.30
N THR A 121 -0.27 10.53 -11.35
CA THR A 121 0.29 9.19 -11.25
C THR A 121 1.63 9.19 -10.51
N GLN A 122 2.51 10.15 -10.80
CA GLN A 122 3.78 10.31 -10.08
C GLN A 122 3.55 10.55 -8.59
N GLU A 123 2.59 11.39 -8.24
CA GLU A 123 2.23 11.66 -6.85
C GLU A 123 1.76 10.38 -6.14
N ILE A 124 0.86 9.62 -6.78
CA ILE A 124 0.33 8.36 -6.21
C ILE A 124 1.45 7.34 -6.02
N ILE A 125 2.35 7.19 -6.98
CA ILE A 125 3.50 6.27 -6.86
C ILE A 125 4.41 6.73 -5.72
N GLY A 126 4.65 8.03 -5.58
CA GLY A 126 5.43 8.59 -4.48
C GLY A 126 4.81 8.25 -3.12
N ASP A 127 3.50 8.37 -3.00
CA ASP A 127 2.77 8.00 -1.79
C ASP A 127 2.85 6.49 -1.51
N ALA A 128 2.75 5.66 -2.54
CA ALA A 128 2.89 4.22 -2.41
C ALA A 128 4.29 3.83 -1.92
N LYS A 129 5.33 4.45 -2.45
CA LYS A 129 6.72 4.25 -1.98
C LYS A 129 6.87 4.62 -0.52
N PHE A 130 6.29 5.74 -0.10
CA PHE A 130 6.30 6.17 1.29
C PHE A 130 5.67 5.10 2.19
N VAL A 131 4.48 4.61 1.84
CA VAL A 131 3.78 3.58 2.61
C VAL A 131 4.61 2.30 2.72
N VAL A 132 5.15 1.80 1.60
CA VAL A 132 5.97 0.59 1.58
C VAL A 132 7.22 0.76 2.44
N ASN A 133 7.91 1.90 2.33
CA ASN A 133 9.12 2.17 3.13
C ASN A 133 8.82 2.25 4.62
N GLN A 134 7.71 2.88 5.01
CA GLN A 134 7.31 2.96 6.41
C GLN A 134 6.99 1.57 6.98
N ILE A 135 6.27 0.76 6.23
CA ILE A 135 5.93 -0.60 6.67
C ILE A 135 7.19 -1.46 6.80
N ASN A 136 8.11 -1.38 5.84
CA ASN A 136 9.39 -2.08 5.93
C ASN A 136 10.16 -1.65 7.19
N GLY A 137 10.14 -0.36 7.53
CA GLY A 137 10.75 0.15 8.76
C GLY A 137 10.12 -0.42 10.02
N PHE A 138 8.80 -0.48 10.08
CA PHE A 138 8.08 -1.07 11.22
C PHE A 138 8.39 -2.56 11.37
N LEU A 139 8.43 -3.30 10.28
CA LEU A 139 8.73 -4.73 10.30
C LEU A 139 10.15 -5.02 10.77
N ARG A 140 11.12 -4.18 10.41
CA ARG A 140 12.50 -4.30 10.91
C ARG A 140 12.59 -4.07 12.42
N ARG A 141 11.86 -3.08 12.95
CA ARG A 141 11.79 -2.79 14.39
C ARG A 141 11.18 -3.94 15.16
N THR A 142 10.11 -4.55 14.63
CA THR A 142 9.47 -5.73 15.22
C THR A 142 10.45 -6.89 15.31
N GLY A 143 11.22 -7.16 14.25
CA GLY A 143 12.25 -8.19 14.24
C GLY A 143 13.36 -7.95 15.24
N GLN A 144 13.80 -6.70 15.42
CA GLN A 144 14.80 -6.32 16.41
C GLN A 144 14.29 -6.56 17.84
N THR A 145 13.05 -6.17 18.13
CA THR A 145 12.44 -6.38 19.44
C THR A 145 12.36 -7.88 19.78
N GLU A 146 11.98 -8.72 18.84
CA GLU A 146 11.97 -10.17 19.02
C GLU A 146 13.36 -10.73 19.31
N LYS A 147 14.41 -10.21 18.69
CA LYS A 147 15.79 -10.62 18.92
C LYS A 147 16.30 -10.19 20.31
N GLU A 148 15.91 -9.02 20.76
CA GLU A 148 16.30 -8.48 22.08
C GLU A 148 15.62 -9.25 23.22
N GLN A 149 14.45 -9.84 22.99
CA GLN A 149 13.72 -10.64 23.98
C GLN A 149 14.23 -12.09 24.09
N ARG A 150 15.11 -12.52 23.20
CA ARG A 150 15.76 -13.84 23.24
C ARG A 150 17.09 -13.75 23.96
#